data_50be8fc221ec57926f01c3562c5a6094
#
_entry.id   50be8fc221ec57926f01c3562c5a6094
#
_cell.length_a   1.000
_cell.length_b   1.000
_cell.length_c   1.000
_cell.angle_alpha   90.00
_cell.angle_beta   90.00
_cell.angle_gamma   90.00
#
_symmetry.space_group_name_H-M   'P 1'
#
loop_
_entity.id
_entity.type
_entity.pdbx_description
1 polymer ?
#
loop_
_entity_poly.entity_id
_entity_poly.type
_entity_poly.pdbx_seq_one_letter_code
_entity_poly.pdbx_strand_id
1 'polypeptide(L)'
;DLRRETGIIFQDFVRFMFTAGENIAIGNIEELFNHPRIEDSAHKSLANDVIEKLPEKYRQILGKRFAGGIDLSGGQWQKIALARAYMREAQLVILDEPTAALDARAEHEVFVRFSELMHGRMAVLISHRFSTVRMADRILFLENGQLIEIGSHEELLNKGGKYAELFRLQAKGYE
;
A
#
# COMPACT_ATOMS: atom_id res chain seq x y z
N ASP A 1 19.20 -2.74 -13.05
CA ASP A 1 17.96 -3.22 -13.69
C ASP A 1 16.78 -2.47 -13.06
N LEU A 2 15.99 -1.76 -13.89
CA LEU A 2 14.84 -0.95 -13.45
C LEU A 2 13.85 -1.75 -12.57
N ARG A 3 13.66 -3.05 -12.84
CA ARG A 3 12.78 -3.92 -12.05
C ARG A 3 13.26 -4.11 -10.61
N ARG A 4 14.54 -4.08 -10.35
CA ARG A 4 15.08 -4.17 -8.99
C ARG A 4 14.83 -2.88 -8.21
N GLU A 5 14.88 -1.76 -8.90
CA GLU A 5 14.68 -0.41 -8.33
C GLU A 5 13.21 0.01 -8.23
N THR A 6 12.28 -0.85 -8.66
CA THR A 6 10.83 -0.55 -8.63
C THR A 6 10.10 -1.53 -7.73
N GLY A 7 9.36 -1.02 -6.75
CA GLY A 7 8.40 -1.75 -5.94
C GLY A 7 6.98 -1.34 -6.31
N ILE A 8 6.10 -2.30 -6.55
CA ILE A 8 4.70 -2.03 -6.93
C ILE A 8 3.77 -2.74 -5.96
N ILE A 9 2.80 -2.01 -5.42
CA ILE A 9 1.66 -2.57 -4.69
C ILE A 9 0.41 -2.31 -5.55
N PHE A 10 -0.14 -3.39 -6.09
CA PHE A 10 -1.37 -3.34 -6.87
C PHE A 10 -2.60 -3.33 -5.96
N GLN A 11 -3.72 -2.78 -6.44
CA GLN A 11 -5.03 -2.86 -5.81
C GLN A 11 -5.42 -4.33 -5.54
N ASP A 12 -5.24 -5.19 -6.54
CA ASP A 12 -5.48 -6.63 -6.48
C ASP A 12 -4.16 -7.39 -6.23
N PHE A 13 -3.55 -7.16 -5.06
CA PHE A 13 -2.33 -7.87 -4.71
C PHE A 13 -2.57 -9.38 -4.55
N VAL A 14 -1.61 -10.16 -5.03
CA VAL A 14 -1.71 -11.63 -5.00
C VAL A 14 -1.65 -12.16 -3.57
N ARG A 15 -2.60 -13.03 -3.23
CA ARG A 15 -2.68 -13.76 -1.96
C ARG A 15 -2.10 -15.15 -2.17
N PHE A 16 -0.83 -15.32 -1.82
CA PHE A 16 -0.19 -16.62 -1.97
C PHE A 16 -0.56 -17.54 -0.81
N MET A 17 -0.82 -18.82 -1.14
CA MET A 17 -1.12 -19.88 -0.17
C MET A 17 0.19 -20.44 0.43
N PHE A 18 1.05 -19.55 0.88
CA PHE A 18 2.32 -19.80 1.54
C PHE A 18 2.21 -19.50 3.03
N THR A 19 3.26 -19.74 3.78
CA THR A 19 3.33 -19.28 5.17
C THR A 19 3.31 -17.74 5.24
N ALA A 20 2.98 -17.18 6.40
CA ALA A 20 2.99 -15.73 6.61
C ALA A 20 4.38 -15.13 6.35
N GLY A 21 5.43 -15.80 6.81
CA GLY A 21 6.81 -15.39 6.57
C GLY A 21 7.19 -15.41 5.09
N GLU A 22 6.89 -16.50 4.38
CA GLU A 22 7.14 -16.60 2.94
C GLU A 22 6.36 -15.55 2.15
N ASN A 23 5.10 -15.28 2.54
CA ASN A 23 4.31 -14.23 1.91
C ASN A 23 4.97 -12.85 2.00
N ILE A 24 5.72 -12.56 3.05
CA ILE A 24 6.50 -11.33 3.19
C ILE A 24 7.78 -11.42 2.38
N ALA A 25 8.49 -12.53 2.54
CA ALA A 25 9.82 -12.74 1.97
C ALA A 25 9.88 -12.69 0.43
N ILE A 26 8.79 -13.07 -0.27
CA ILE A 26 8.73 -12.95 -1.74
C ILE A 26 8.87 -11.52 -2.25
N GLY A 27 8.77 -10.51 -1.39
CA GLY A 27 9.13 -9.13 -1.74
C GLY A 27 10.60 -8.99 -2.15
N ASN A 28 11.48 -9.81 -1.56
CA ASN A 28 12.90 -9.94 -1.93
C ASN A 28 13.35 -11.40 -1.78
N ILE A 29 13.34 -12.15 -2.87
CA ILE A 29 13.64 -13.61 -2.87
C ILE A 29 15.08 -13.91 -2.42
N GLU A 30 16.01 -12.98 -2.61
CA GLU A 30 17.40 -13.13 -2.16
C GLU A 30 17.49 -13.20 -0.62
N GLU A 31 16.48 -12.62 0.06
CA GLU A 31 16.35 -12.56 1.52
C GLU A 31 15.30 -13.54 2.09
N LEU A 32 14.92 -14.57 1.33
CA LEU A 32 13.84 -15.52 1.69
C LEU A 32 14.01 -16.16 3.07
N PHE A 33 15.24 -16.41 3.49
CA PHE A 33 15.58 -17.05 4.77
C PHE A 33 16.11 -16.07 5.82
N ASN A 34 16.10 -14.77 5.53
CA ASN A 34 16.50 -13.72 6.48
C ASN A 34 15.35 -13.38 7.43
N HIS A 35 15.16 -14.22 8.46
CA HIS A 35 14.09 -14.02 9.44
C HIS A 35 14.10 -12.64 10.11
N PRO A 36 15.25 -12.09 10.56
CA PRO A 36 15.26 -10.73 11.13
C PRO A 36 14.75 -9.67 10.15
N ARG A 37 15.06 -9.79 8.87
CA ARG A 37 14.58 -8.86 7.83
C ARG A 37 13.08 -8.99 7.58
N ILE A 38 12.56 -10.21 7.60
CA ILE A 38 11.12 -10.51 7.46
C ILE A 38 10.35 -9.91 8.65
N GLU A 39 10.85 -10.10 9.88
CA GLU A 39 10.24 -9.55 11.11
C GLU A 39 10.27 -8.02 11.12
N ASP A 40 11.38 -7.38 10.77
CA ASP A 40 11.49 -5.92 10.64
C ASP A 40 10.46 -5.38 9.64
N SER A 41 10.32 -6.02 8.47
CA SER A 41 9.34 -5.64 7.46
C SER A 41 7.90 -5.82 7.95
N ALA A 42 7.63 -6.89 8.72
CA ALA A 42 6.33 -7.12 9.33
C ALA A 42 5.98 -6.06 10.39
N HIS A 43 6.94 -5.66 11.21
CA HIS A 43 6.75 -4.59 12.19
C HIS A 43 6.46 -3.24 11.52
N LYS A 44 7.24 -2.85 10.53
CA LYS A 44 7.05 -1.60 9.77
C LYS A 44 5.68 -1.51 9.10
N SER A 45 5.15 -2.62 8.63
CA SER A 45 3.85 -2.71 7.95
C SER A 45 2.66 -2.94 8.88
N LEU A 46 2.87 -3.14 10.18
CA LEU A 46 1.88 -3.63 11.14
C LEU A 46 1.34 -5.04 10.83
N ALA A 47 2.01 -5.81 9.99
CA ALA A 47 1.68 -7.20 9.73
C ALA A 47 2.01 -8.08 10.94
N ASN A 48 3.01 -7.69 11.75
CA ASN A 48 3.37 -8.42 12.97
C ASN A 48 2.19 -8.56 13.94
N ASP A 49 1.35 -7.52 14.09
CA ASP A 49 0.18 -7.57 14.97
C ASP A 49 -0.88 -8.60 14.52
N VAL A 50 -0.90 -8.90 13.23
CA VAL A 50 -1.74 -9.94 12.64
C VAL A 50 -1.09 -11.30 12.84
N ILE A 51 0.20 -11.42 12.53
CA ILE A 51 0.96 -12.67 12.55
C ILE A 51 1.07 -13.24 13.97
N GLU A 52 1.32 -12.40 14.97
CA GLU A 52 1.43 -12.82 16.36
C GLU A 52 0.12 -13.43 16.93
N LYS A 53 -1.02 -13.16 16.31
CA LYS A 53 -2.33 -13.75 16.68
C LYS A 53 -2.61 -15.09 15.99
N LEU A 54 -1.79 -15.48 15.02
CA LEU A 54 -1.93 -16.76 14.32
C LEU A 54 -1.32 -17.90 15.16
N PRO A 55 -1.92 -19.10 15.14
CA PRO A 55 -1.44 -20.25 15.94
C PRO A 55 0.04 -20.58 15.70
N GLU A 56 0.49 -20.58 14.46
CA GLU A 56 1.87 -20.91 14.08
C GLU A 56 2.68 -19.67 13.66
N LYS A 57 2.17 -18.47 13.94
CA LYS A 57 2.82 -17.17 13.67
C LYS A 57 3.36 -17.10 12.24
N TYR A 58 4.66 -16.82 12.07
CA TYR A 58 5.30 -16.71 10.75
C TYR A 58 5.28 -18.01 9.93
N ARG A 59 5.08 -19.18 10.58
CA ARG A 59 4.93 -20.49 9.91
C ARG A 59 3.50 -20.82 9.54
N GLN A 60 2.52 -20.03 9.99
CA GLN A 60 1.12 -20.25 9.65
C GLN A 60 0.88 -20.14 8.16
N ILE A 61 0.31 -21.18 7.55
CA ILE A 61 -0.13 -21.16 6.14
C ILE A 61 -1.33 -20.22 6.04
N LEU A 62 -1.27 -19.28 5.09
CA LEU A 62 -2.34 -18.32 4.81
C LEU A 62 -3.27 -18.85 3.70
N GLY A 63 -4.58 -18.55 3.83
CA GLY A 63 -5.61 -19.00 2.91
C GLY A 63 -6.17 -20.38 3.24
N LYS A 64 -7.41 -20.66 2.78
CA LYS A 64 -8.18 -21.88 3.13
C LYS A 64 -7.98 -23.06 2.18
N ARG A 65 -7.09 -22.95 1.20
CA ARG A 65 -6.93 -24.02 0.20
C ARG A 65 -6.30 -25.28 0.74
N PHE A 66 -5.43 -25.15 1.75
CA PHE A 66 -4.71 -26.28 2.37
C PHE A 66 -5.21 -26.51 3.80
N ALA A 67 -5.11 -27.75 4.26
CA ALA A 67 -5.44 -28.12 5.62
C ALA A 67 -4.59 -27.30 6.61
N GLY A 68 -5.23 -26.77 7.66
CA GLY A 68 -4.56 -25.89 8.63
C GLY A 68 -4.33 -24.44 8.15
N GLY A 69 -4.71 -24.11 6.92
CA GLY A 69 -4.61 -22.74 6.41
C GLY A 69 -5.65 -21.80 7.02
N ILE A 70 -5.24 -20.59 7.35
CA ILE A 70 -6.08 -19.52 7.90
C ILE A 70 -6.19 -18.39 6.91
N ASP A 71 -7.43 -17.96 6.62
CA ASP A 71 -7.65 -16.78 5.77
C ASP A 71 -7.61 -15.50 6.60
N LEU A 72 -7.11 -14.45 5.99
CA LEU A 72 -7.02 -13.13 6.58
C LEU A 72 -8.11 -12.21 6.01
N SER A 73 -8.54 -11.22 6.79
CA SER A 73 -9.38 -10.13 6.26
C SER A 73 -8.64 -9.33 5.19
N GLY A 74 -9.39 -8.56 4.38
CA GLY A 74 -8.78 -7.71 3.34
C GLY A 74 -7.71 -6.77 3.90
N GLY A 75 -8.00 -6.09 5.02
CA GLY A 75 -7.04 -5.20 5.68
C GLY A 75 -5.82 -5.93 6.27
N GLN A 76 -5.97 -7.15 6.77
CA GLN A 76 -4.85 -7.97 7.23
C GLN A 76 -3.96 -8.40 6.07
N TRP A 77 -4.55 -8.83 4.96
CA TRP A 77 -3.81 -9.13 3.73
C TRP A 77 -3.06 -7.92 3.18
N GLN A 78 -3.64 -6.74 3.32
CA GLN A 78 -3.00 -5.50 2.89
C GLN A 78 -1.73 -5.19 3.70
N LYS A 79 -1.74 -5.44 5.03
CA LYS A 79 -0.54 -5.32 5.87
C LYS A 79 0.56 -6.28 5.42
N ILE A 80 0.21 -7.51 5.03
CA ILE A 80 1.16 -8.47 4.44
C ILE A 80 1.71 -7.97 3.09
N ALA A 81 0.85 -7.42 2.22
CA ALA A 81 1.28 -6.85 0.94
C ALA A 81 2.21 -5.63 1.13
N LEU A 82 1.94 -4.80 2.13
CA LEU A 82 2.82 -3.70 2.51
C LEU A 82 4.17 -4.22 3.03
N ALA A 83 4.19 -5.29 3.84
CA ALA A 83 5.43 -5.90 4.31
C ALA A 83 6.33 -6.36 3.15
N ARG A 84 5.74 -6.88 2.06
CA ARG A 84 6.49 -7.21 0.83
C ARG A 84 7.21 -5.99 0.24
N ALA A 85 6.58 -4.82 0.28
CA ALA A 85 7.20 -3.60 -0.20
C ALA A 85 8.37 -3.14 0.69
N TYR A 86 8.26 -3.34 2.01
CA TYR A 86 9.36 -3.08 2.94
C TYR A 86 10.55 -4.04 2.76
N MET A 87 10.30 -5.29 2.34
CA MET A 87 11.37 -6.22 1.97
C MET A 87 12.19 -5.71 0.77
N ARG A 88 11.54 -4.93 -0.12
CA ARG A 88 12.17 -4.44 -1.34
C ARG A 88 12.82 -3.08 -1.11
N GLU A 89 14.11 -2.97 -1.37
CA GLU A 89 14.87 -1.71 -1.29
C GLU A 89 14.76 -0.91 -2.60
N ALA A 90 13.53 -0.70 -3.06
CA ALA A 90 13.27 0.01 -4.31
C ALA A 90 13.43 1.53 -4.13
N GLN A 91 14.00 2.20 -5.15
CA GLN A 91 14.06 3.67 -5.20
C GLN A 91 12.76 4.30 -5.70
N LEU A 92 11.99 3.56 -6.52
CA LEU A 92 10.67 3.96 -6.98
C LEU A 92 9.60 3.03 -6.38
N VAL A 93 8.61 3.60 -5.71
CA VAL A 93 7.46 2.87 -5.17
C VAL A 93 6.20 3.33 -5.90
N ILE A 94 5.46 2.37 -6.46
CA ILE A 94 4.17 2.63 -7.11
C ILE A 94 3.08 1.99 -6.27
N LEU A 95 2.08 2.79 -5.89
CA LEU A 95 0.94 2.37 -5.09
C LEU A 95 -0.33 2.58 -5.91
N ASP A 96 -1.00 1.50 -6.27
CA ASP A 96 -2.24 1.52 -7.05
C ASP A 96 -3.43 1.22 -6.13
N GLU A 97 -4.20 2.28 -5.82
CA GLU A 97 -5.35 2.25 -4.90
C GLU A 97 -5.11 1.48 -3.59
N PRO A 98 -4.03 1.78 -2.87
CA PRO A 98 -3.53 0.92 -1.79
C PRO A 98 -4.48 0.82 -0.58
N THR A 99 -5.55 1.62 -0.52
CA THR A 99 -6.48 1.66 0.62
C THR A 99 -7.94 1.43 0.23
N ALA A 100 -8.21 0.97 -0.98
CA ALA A 100 -9.58 0.86 -1.52
C ALA A 100 -10.53 0.01 -0.65
N ALA A 101 -10.02 -1.01 0.04
CA ALA A 101 -10.80 -1.94 0.86
C ALA A 101 -10.80 -1.61 2.38
N LEU A 102 -10.28 -0.44 2.78
CA LEU A 102 -10.12 -0.08 4.19
C LEU A 102 -11.18 0.94 4.64
N ASP A 103 -11.56 0.84 5.92
CA ASP A 103 -12.26 1.92 6.61
C ASP A 103 -11.31 3.10 6.88
N ALA A 104 -11.88 4.26 7.26
CA ALA A 104 -11.12 5.51 7.43
C ALA A 104 -10.00 5.42 8.47
N ARG A 105 -10.16 4.60 9.54
CA ARG A 105 -9.15 4.44 10.58
C ARG A 105 -7.99 3.58 10.09
N ALA A 106 -8.30 2.43 9.50
CA ALA A 106 -7.31 1.54 8.92
C ALA A 106 -6.58 2.19 7.73
N GLU A 107 -7.29 3.00 6.94
CA GLU A 107 -6.71 3.82 5.89
C GLU A 107 -5.63 4.76 6.46
N HIS A 108 -5.94 5.50 7.51
CA HIS A 108 -4.98 6.41 8.14
C HIS A 108 -3.73 5.69 8.66
N GLU A 109 -3.90 4.55 9.35
CA GLU A 109 -2.78 3.74 9.85
C GLU A 109 -1.86 3.29 8.71
N VAL A 110 -2.44 2.75 7.64
CA VAL A 110 -1.70 2.28 6.45
C VAL A 110 -1.01 3.46 5.75
N PHE A 111 -1.66 4.63 5.72
CA PHE A 111 -1.10 5.84 5.13
C PHE A 111 0.18 6.31 5.83
N VAL A 112 0.16 6.35 7.16
CA VAL A 112 1.36 6.70 7.94
C VAL A 112 2.52 5.78 7.55
N ARG A 113 2.25 4.48 7.41
CA ARG A 113 3.28 3.49 7.02
C ARG A 113 3.75 3.66 5.58
N PHE A 114 2.86 4.02 4.66
CA PHE A 114 3.27 4.36 3.29
C PHE A 114 4.15 5.60 3.25
N SER A 115 3.80 6.64 4.01
CA SER A 115 4.63 7.85 4.12
C SER A 115 6.04 7.52 4.63
N GLU A 116 6.15 6.67 5.66
CA GLU A 116 7.44 6.19 6.16
C GLU A 116 8.20 5.37 5.10
N LEU A 117 7.51 4.48 4.38
CA LEU A 117 8.11 3.67 3.30
C LEU A 117 8.65 4.56 2.16
N MET A 118 7.93 5.62 1.84
CA MET A 118 8.28 6.53 0.73
C MET A 118 9.38 7.53 1.11
N HIS A 119 9.70 7.69 2.38
CA HIS A 119 10.69 8.68 2.82
C HIS A 119 12.04 8.47 2.13
N GLY A 120 12.54 9.50 1.44
CA GLY A 120 13.79 9.46 0.66
C GLY A 120 13.73 8.66 -0.64
N ARG A 121 12.52 8.28 -1.11
CA ARG A 121 12.29 7.54 -2.36
C ARG A 121 11.35 8.32 -3.27
N MET A 122 11.39 8.02 -4.55
CA MET A 122 10.37 8.48 -5.49
C MET A 122 9.11 7.62 -5.32
N ALA A 123 7.95 8.25 -5.20
CA ALA A 123 6.68 7.55 -5.09
C ALA A 123 5.67 8.02 -6.13
N VAL A 124 4.95 7.07 -6.72
CA VAL A 124 3.79 7.32 -7.56
C VAL A 124 2.57 6.71 -6.89
N LEU A 125 1.60 7.53 -6.55
CA LEU A 125 0.37 7.12 -5.91
C LEU A 125 -0.80 7.29 -6.88
N ILE A 126 -1.49 6.21 -7.18
CA ILE A 126 -2.73 6.22 -7.97
C ILE A 126 -3.89 6.10 -6.99
N SER A 127 -4.77 7.08 -6.97
CA SER A 127 -5.94 7.08 -6.09
C SER A 127 -7.06 7.96 -6.62
N HIS A 128 -8.29 7.57 -6.34
CA HIS A 128 -9.48 8.39 -6.53
C HIS A 128 -9.99 9.04 -5.22
N ARG A 129 -9.29 8.81 -4.10
CA ARG A 129 -9.63 9.37 -2.78
C ARG A 129 -8.82 10.62 -2.50
N PHE A 130 -9.49 11.73 -2.27
CA PHE A 130 -8.82 12.99 -1.99
C PHE A 130 -8.09 13.04 -0.65
N SER A 131 -8.53 12.26 0.35
CA SER A 131 -7.78 12.08 1.61
C SER A 131 -6.33 11.66 1.35
N THR A 132 -6.16 10.83 0.34
CA THR A 132 -4.90 10.27 -0.11
C THR A 132 -4.11 11.23 -1.00
N VAL A 133 -4.79 11.75 -2.04
CA VAL A 133 -4.17 12.53 -3.10
C VAL A 133 -3.57 13.84 -2.58
N ARG A 134 -4.20 14.48 -1.58
CA ARG A 134 -3.71 15.76 -1.01
C ARG A 134 -2.35 15.66 -0.33
N MET A 135 -1.86 14.45 -0.04
CA MET A 135 -0.56 14.23 0.60
C MET A 135 0.60 14.21 -0.40
N ALA A 136 0.30 14.17 -1.70
CA ALA A 136 1.31 14.19 -2.74
C ALA A 136 1.89 15.59 -2.93
N ASP A 137 3.21 15.67 -3.13
CA ASP A 137 3.89 16.92 -3.47
C ASP A 137 3.40 17.47 -4.82
N ARG A 138 3.03 16.56 -5.72
CA ARG A 138 2.54 16.89 -7.06
C ARG A 138 1.44 15.94 -7.51
N ILE A 139 0.37 16.53 -8.01
CA ILE A 139 -0.83 15.82 -8.48
C ILE A 139 -0.91 15.97 -9.99
N LEU A 140 -1.09 14.84 -10.68
CA LEU A 140 -1.41 14.78 -12.09
C LEU A 140 -2.89 14.37 -12.24
N PHE A 141 -3.74 15.30 -12.65
CA PHE A 141 -5.15 15.02 -12.85
C PHE A 141 -5.40 14.60 -14.31
N LEU A 142 -5.87 13.37 -14.45
CA LEU A 142 -6.10 12.72 -15.74
C LEU A 142 -7.61 12.61 -16.02
N GLU A 143 -8.01 12.93 -17.24
CA GLU A 143 -9.38 12.73 -17.73
C GLU A 143 -9.33 12.25 -19.18
N ASN A 144 -10.08 11.20 -19.49
CA ASN A 144 -10.14 10.58 -20.83
C ASN A 144 -8.76 10.28 -21.43
N GLY A 145 -7.80 9.83 -20.59
CA GLY A 145 -6.44 9.49 -21.00
C GLY A 145 -5.54 10.70 -21.26
N GLN A 146 -5.99 11.91 -20.94
CA GLN A 146 -5.21 13.14 -21.11
C GLN A 146 -4.88 13.79 -19.78
N LEU A 147 -3.69 14.38 -19.67
CA LEU A 147 -3.31 15.20 -18.54
C LEU A 147 -4.00 16.56 -18.64
N ILE A 148 -4.94 16.83 -17.74
CA ILE A 148 -5.75 18.05 -17.72
C ILE A 148 -5.14 19.12 -16.82
N GLU A 149 -4.70 18.70 -15.62
CA GLU A 149 -4.14 19.61 -14.62
C GLU A 149 -2.94 18.98 -13.94
N ILE A 150 -1.98 19.81 -13.56
CA ILE A 150 -0.82 19.44 -12.77
C ILE A 150 -0.52 20.54 -11.77
N GLY A 151 -0.20 20.17 -10.53
CA GLY A 151 0.15 21.10 -9.46
C GLY A 151 0.11 20.44 -8.09
N SER A 152 0.38 21.21 -7.03
CA SER A 152 0.10 20.78 -5.65
C SER A 152 -1.40 20.84 -5.37
N HIS A 153 -1.83 20.26 -4.25
CA HIS A 153 -3.22 20.34 -3.81
C HIS A 153 -3.73 21.79 -3.74
N GLU A 154 -2.96 22.65 -3.12
CA GLU A 154 -3.32 24.06 -2.96
C GLU A 154 -3.35 24.82 -4.29
N GLU A 155 -2.39 24.61 -5.16
CA GLU A 155 -2.35 25.22 -6.50
C GLU A 155 -3.58 24.84 -7.31
N LEU A 156 -3.97 23.55 -7.29
CA LEU A 156 -5.11 23.06 -8.05
C LEU A 156 -6.46 23.54 -7.46
N LEU A 157 -6.57 23.65 -6.14
CA LEU A 157 -7.76 24.24 -5.49
C LEU A 157 -7.92 25.72 -5.85
N ASN A 158 -6.82 26.49 -5.81
CA ASN A 158 -6.83 27.92 -6.15
C ASN A 158 -7.13 28.16 -7.63
N LYS A 159 -6.70 27.26 -8.50
CA LYS A 159 -7.01 27.30 -9.94
C LYS A 159 -8.51 27.16 -10.21
N GLY A 160 -9.25 26.47 -9.34
CA GLY A 160 -10.69 26.30 -9.45
C GLY A 160 -11.13 25.44 -10.63
N GLY A 161 -10.25 24.59 -11.17
CA GLY A 161 -10.52 23.70 -12.29
C GLY A 161 -11.26 22.42 -11.88
N LYS A 162 -11.17 21.39 -12.74
CA LYS A 162 -11.86 20.11 -12.54
C LYS A 162 -11.44 19.38 -11.27
N TYR A 163 -10.16 19.42 -10.91
CA TYR A 163 -9.69 18.88 -9.66
C TYR A 163 -10.42 19.51 -8.46
N ALA A 164 -10.51 20.83 -8.42
CA ALA A 164 -11.18 21.57 -7.33
C ALA A 164 -12.69 21.30 -7.30
N GLU A 165 -13.33 21.14 -8.46
CA GLU A 165 -14.74 20.78 -8.58
C GLU A 165 -15.01 19.41 -7.92
N LEU A 166 -14.25 18.37 -8.33
CA LEU A 166 -14.40 17.02 -7.80
C LEU A 166 -14.05 16.94 -6.31
N PHE A 167 -13.02 17.68 -5.86
CA PHE A 167 -12.69 17.75 -4.44
C PHE A 167 -13.88 18.28 -3.62
N ARG A 168 -14.53 19.37 -4.07
CA ARG A 168 -15.70 19.95 -3.37
C ARG A 168 -16.91 19.00 -3.40
N LEU A 169 -17.11 18.26 -4.49
CA LEU A 169 -18.19 17.28 -4.57
C LEU A 169 -17.98 16.12 -3.58
N GLN A 170 -16.78 15.59 -3.47
CA GLN A 170 -16.49 14.54 -2.47
C GLN A 170 -16.61 15.07 -1.03
N ALA A 171 -16.13 16.28 -0.74
CA ALA A 171 -16.23 16.88 0.58
C ALA A 171 -17.70 16.99 1.06
N LYS A 172 -18.64 17.35 0.17
CA LYS A 172 -20.07 17.40 0.46
C LYS A 172 -20.72 16.03 0.70
N GLY A 173 -20.14 14.96 0.22
CA GLY A 173 -20.65 13.59 0.44
C GLY A 173 -20.27 13.00 1.79
N TYR A 174 -19.46 13.70 2.58
CA TYR A 174 -19.07 13.33 3.95
C TYR A 174 -19.75 14.18 5.03
N GLU A 175 -20.60 15.15 4.66
CA GLU A 175 -21.53 15.87 5.57
C GLU A 175 -22.88 15.13 5.63
#